data_bc42009e0676e74f89e14952bd10c758
#
_entry.id   bc42009e0676e74f89e14952bd10c758
#
_cell.length_a   1.000
_cell.length_b   1.000
_cell.length_c   1.000
_cell.angle_alpha   90.00
_cell.angle_beta   90.00
_cell.angle_gamma   90.00
#
_symmetry.space_group_name_H-M   'P 1'
#
loop_
_entity.id
_entity.type
_entity.pdbx_description
1 polymer ?
#
loop_
_entity_poly.entity_id
_entity_poly.type
_entity_poly.pdbx_seq_one_letter_code
_entity_poly.pdbx_strand_id
1 'polypeptide(L)'
;MVKGWIRNYKHWIFLIGSWLCLFFFLFTFMIGLWHDIDALIYAYCLSIRQPVLTFFMKIMTLLGSAFFIIILCFIAIVMNKSSGLRLSLHMVVLALINFVIKNIVTRSRPTYFPVIQEHGYSFPSFHAM
;
A
#
# COMPACT_ATOMS: atom_id res chain seq x y z
N MET A 1 -26.24 -31.29 -8.37
CA MET A 1 -26.46 -29.88 -8.71
C MET A 1 -26.29 -28.89 -7.52
N VAL A 2 -26.75 -29.22 -6.32
CA VAL A 2 -26.71 -28.31 -5.14
C VAL A 2 -25.27 -27.93 -4.66
N LYS A 3 -24.31 -28.87 -4.73
CA LYS A 3 -22.91 -28.60 -4.27
C LYS A 3 -22.15 -27.53 -5.07
N GLY A 4 -22.45 -27.36 -6.35
CA GLY A 4 -21.83 -26.34 -7.18
C GLY A 4 -22.34 -24.92 -6.87
N TRP A 5 -23.61 -24.81 -6.51
CA TRP A 5 -24.27 -23.55 -6.15
C TRP A 5 -23.70 -23.01 -4.82
N ILE A 6 -23.60 -23.86 -3.79
CA ILE A 6 -23.06 -23.48 -2.48
C ILE A 6 -21.58 -23.03 -2.56
N ARG A 7 -20.79 -23.60 -3.48
CA ARG A 7 -19.39 -23.20 -3.69
C ARG A 7 -19.29 -21.80 -4.30
N ASN A 8 -20.16 -21.44 -5.23
CA ASN A 8 -20.19 -20.10 -5.83
C ASN A 8 -20.61 -19.03 -4.82
N TYR A 9 -21.62 -19.30 -3.96
CA TYR A 9 -22.04 -18.33 -2.94
C TYR A 9 -20.96 -18.03 -1.92
N LYS A 10 -20.15 -19.00 -1.53
CA LYS A 10 -19.04 -18.78 -0.59
C LYS A 10 -18.04 -17.76 -1.12
N HIS A 11 -17.71 -17.80 -2.40
CA HIS A 11 -16.81 -16.81 -3.00
C HIS A 11 -17.42 -15.40 -3.01
N TRP A 12 -18.69 -15.28 -3.32
CA TRP A 12 -19.38 -13.99 -3.30
C TRP A 12 -19.52 -13.42 -1.90
N ILE A 13 -19.86 -14.25 -0.92
CA ILE A 13 -19.91 -13.83 0.50
C ILE A 13 -18.54 -13.32 0.97
N PHE A 14 -17.48 -14.06 0.62
CA PHE A 14 -16.12 -13.65 0.96
C PHE A 14 -15.73 -12.33 0.29
N LEU A 15 -16.04 -12.16 -0.99
CA LEU A 15 -15.78 -10.91 -1.71
C LEU A 15 -16.55 -9.74 -1.13
N ILE A 16 -17.84 -9.89 -0.90
CA ILE A 16 -18.69 -8.84 -0.30
C ILE A 16 -18.19 -8.50 1.12
N GLY A 17 -17.89 -9.51 1.93
CA GLY A 17 -17.32 -9.33 3.27
C GLY A 17 -16.01 -8.56 3.25
N SER A 18 -15.10 -8.89 2.34
CA SER A 18 -13.83 -8.19 2.16
C SER A 18 -14.01 -6.71 1.78
N TRP A 19 -14.95 -6.43 0.88
CA TRP A 19 -15.28 -5.06 0.49
C TRP A 19 -15.91 -4.27 1.63
N LEU A 20 -16.83 -4.87 2.39
CA LEU A 20 -17.44 -4.24 3.56
C LEU A 20 -16.38 -3.92 4.65
N CYS A 21 -15.47 -4.87 4.92
CA CYS A 21 -14.34 -4.63 5.83
C CYS A 21 -13.45 -3.49 5.34
N LEU A 22 -13.13 -3.45 4.06
CA LEU A 22 -12.32 -2.37 3.48
C LEU A 22 -13.01 -1.01 3.62
N PHE A 23 -14.29 -0.92 3.26
CA PHE A 23 -15.06 0.31 3.40
C PHE A 23 -15.19 0.75 4.85
N PHE A 24 -15.46 -0.18 5.77
CA PHE A 24 -15.51 0.11 7.20
C PHE A 24 -14.16 0.65 7.71
N PHE A 25 -13.06 0.02 7.32
CA PHE A 25 -11.72 0.47 7.69
C PHE A 25 -11.41 1.87 7.14
N LEU A 26 -11.69 2.12 5.86
CA LEU A 26 -11.52 3.44 5.26
C LEU A 26 -12.39 4.50 5.92
N PHE A 27 -13.63 4.17 6.26
CA PHE A 27 -14.53 5.08 6.95
C PHE A 27 -14.02 5.45 8.34
N THR A 28 -13.64 4.47 9.17
CA THR A 28 -13.07 4.72 10.50
C THR A 28 -11.76 5.51 10.43
N PHE A 29 -11.00 5.31 9.37
CA PHE A 29 -9.78 6.06 9.09
C PHE A 29 -10.07 7.53 8.74
N MET A 30 -11.10 7.79 7.91
CA MET A 30 -11.51 9.14 7.52
C MET A 30 -12.03 9.98 8.69
N ILE A 31 -12.73 9.36 9.65
CA ILE A 31 -13.21 10.05 10.86
C ILE A 31 -12.15 10.23 11.95
N GLY A 32 -10.91 9.82 11.68
CA GLY A 32 -9.78 10.05 12.58
C GLY A 32 -9.71 9.15 13.81
N LEU A 33 -10.49 8.06 13.85
CA LEU A 33 -10.54 7.14 15.00
C LEU A 33 -9.18 6.51 15.34
N TRP A 34 -8.27 6.48 14.37
CA TRP A 34 -6.95 5.87 14.48
C TRP A 34 -5.84 6.85 14.88
N HIS A 35 -6.17 8.13 15.11
CA HIS A 35 -5.17 9.16 15.36
C HIS A 35 -4.29 8.87 16.58
N ASP A 36 -4.89 8.43 17.69
CA ASP A 36 -4.17 8.15 18.93
C ASP A 36 -3.31 6.88 18.80
N ILE A 37 -3.83 5.87 18.10
CA ILE A 37 -3.09 4.64 17.81
C ILE A 37 -1.90 4.94 16.90
N ASP A 38 -2.07 5.76 15.87
CA ASP A 38 -1.00 6.20 15.00
C ASP A 38 0.10 6.96 15.78
N ALA A 39 -0.29 7.83 16.72
CA ALA A 39 0.65 8.55 17.55
C ALA A 39 1.46 7.62 18.47
N LEU A 40 0.80 6.61 19.07
CA LEU A 40 1.46 5.59 19.88
C LEU A 40 2.44 4.75 19.07
N ILE A 41 2.02 4.27 17.90
CA ILE A 41 2.88 3.48 17.00
C ILE A 41 4.07 4.32 16.56
N TYR A 42 3.85 5.58 16.22
CA TYR A 42 4.92 6.49 15.82
C TYR A 42 5.94 6.72 16.94
N ALA A 43 5.48 6.98 18.17
CA ALA A 43 6.33 7.14 19.34
C ALA A 43 7.14 5.86 19.61
N TYR A 44 6.52 4.68 19.50
CA TYR A 44 7.21 3.40 19.62
C TYR A 44 8.30 3.24 18.54
N CYS A 45 7.98 3.51 17.28
CA CYS A 45 8.95 3.44 16.19
C CYS A 45 10.14 4.38 16.41
N LEU A 46 9.92 5.56 16.98
CA LEU A 46 10.99 6.48 17.33
C LEU A 46 11.88 5.92 18.44
N SER A 47 11.31 5.27 19.45
CA SER A 47 12.06 4.71 20.59
C SER A 47 13.00 3.57 20.20
N ILE A 48 12.62 2.76 19.21
CA ILE A 48 13.45 1.64 18.72
C ILE A 48 14.38 2.03 17.57
N ARG A 49 14.41 3.31 17.20
CA ARG A 49 15.18 3.80 16.07
C ARG A 49 16.68 3.69 16.34
N GLN A 50 17.37 2.85 15.57
CA GLN A 50 18.81 2.63 15.62
C GLN A 50 19.43 2.86 14.22
N PRO A 51 20.71 3.22 14.11
CA PRO A 51 21.38 3.44 12.83
C PRO A 51 21.29 2.24 11.87
N VAL A 52 21.49 1.04 12.39
CA VAL A 52 21.42 -0.22 11.60
C VAL A 52 20.00 -0.45 11.06
N LEU A 53 18.99 -0.34 11.92
CA LEU A 53 17.59 -0.47 11.52
C LEU A 53 17.20 0.60 10.51
N THR A 54 17.64 1.83 10.72
CA THR A 54 17.40 2.95 9.81
C THR A 54 18.02 2.70 8.44
N PHE A 55 19.23 2.15 8.36
CA PHE A 55 19.90 1.79 7.12
C PHE A 55 19.11 0.71 6.37
N PHE A 56 18.71 -0.35 7.08
CA PHE A 56 17.89 -1.42 6.51
C PHE A 56 16.55 -0.90 5.96
N MET A 57 15.85 -0.05 6.71
CA MET A 57 14.58 0.53 6.29
C MET A 57 14.74 1.45 5.07
N LYS A 58 15.86 2.17 4.95
CA LYS A 58 16.17 2.96 3.74
C LYS A 58 16.33 2.08 2.51
N ILE A 59 17.00 0.93 2.64
CA ILE A 59 17.13 -0.04 1.53
C ILE A 59 15.75 -0.56 1.14
N MET A 60 14.90 -0.95 2.10
CA MET A 60 13.55 -1.42 1.81
C MET A 60 12.71 -0.34 1.11
N THR A 61 12.85 0.91 1.53
CA THR A 61 12.19 2.05 0.88
C THR A 61 12.68 2.22 -0.57
N LEU A 62 13.97 2.08 -0.82
CA LEU A 62 14.52 2.14 -2.19
C LEU A 62 13.96 1.01 -3.07
N LEU A 63 13.90 -0.22 -2.56
CA LEU A 63 13.34 -1.38 -3.28
C LEU A 63 11.85 -1.22 -3.60
N GLY A 64 11.09 -0.55 -2.75
CA GLY A 64 9.67 -0.21 -2.99
C GLY A 64 9.45 1.09 -3.78
N SER A 65 10.52 1.78 -4.22
CA SER A 65 10.38 3.03 -4.95
C SER A 65 9.85 2.81 -6.37
N ALA A 66 9.14 3.81 -6.91
CA ALA A 66 8.63 3.77 -8.29
C ALA A 66 9.74 3.51 -9.30
N PHE A 67 10.93 4.10 -9.08
CA PHE A 67 12.10 3.91 -9.95
C PHE A 67 12.53 2.43 -10.01
N PHE A 68 12.64 1.77 -8.85
CA PHE A 68 13.03 0.37 -8.80
C PHE A 68 11.97 -0.55 -9.42
N ILE A 69 10.68 -0.26 -9.21
CA ILE A 69 9.58 -1.00 -9.83
C ILE A 69 9.60 -0.89 -11.35
N ILE A 70 9.91 0.31 -11.91
CA ILE A 70 10.05 0.50 -13.35
C ILE A 70 11.20 -0.37 -13.91
N ILE A 71 12.33 -0.43 -13.22
CA ILE A 71 13.45 -1.29 -13.61
C ILE A 71 13.03 -2.76 -13.61
N LEU A 72 12.33 -3.22 -12.56
CA LEU A 72 11.85 -4.61 -12.49
C LEU A 72 10.85 -4.93 -13.61
N CYS A 73 9.95 -4.02 -13.93
CA CYS A 73 9.01 -4.18 -15.05
C CYS A 73 9.76 -4.29 -16.39
N PHE A 74 10.79 -3.46 -16.61
CA PHE A 74 11.61 -3.51 -17.80
C PHE A 74 12.35 -4.85 -17.91
N ILE A 75 13.00 -5.32 -16.85
CA ILE A 75 13.67 -6.63 -16.81
C ILE A 75 12.66 -7.75 -17.10
N ALA A 76 11.47 -7.72 -16.51
CA ALA A 76 10.43 -8.71 -16.73
C ALA A 76 9.96 -8.74 -18.21
N ILE A 77 9.86 -7.59 -18.87
CA ILE A 77 9.52 -7.48 -20.30
C ILE A 77 10.63 -8.10 -21.17
N VAL A 78 11.89 -7.85 -20.84
CA VAL A 78 13.05 -8.39 -21.58
C VAL A 78 13.10 -9.91 -21.42
N MET A 79 12.85 -10.45 -20.23
CA MET A 79 12.86 -11.89 -19.97
C MET A 79 11.68 -12.61 -20.64
N ASN A 80 10.50 -12.05 -20.55
CA ASN A 80 9.29 -12.61 -21.17
C ASN A 80 8.28 -11.50 -21.47
N LYS A 81 8.22 -11.10 -22.75
CA LYS A 81 7.40 -9.98 -23.22
C LYS A 81 5.93 -10.07 -22.78
N SER A 82 5.30 -11.24 -22.92
CA SER A 82 3.87 -11.42 -22.59
C SER A 82 3.59 -11.29 -21.10
N SER A 83 4.42 -11.93 -20.28
CA SER A 83 4.27 -11.87 -18.80
C SER A 83 4.71 -10.52 -18.25
N GLY A 84 5.78 -9.94 -18.77
CA GLY A 84 6.28 -8.62 -18.35
C GLY A 84 5.30 -7.50 -18.67
N LEU A 85 4.67 -7.51 -19.85
CA LEU A 85 3.63 -6.52 -20.17
C LEU A 85 2.41 -6.64 -19.27
N ARG A 86 1.97 -7.86 -18.94
CA ARG A 86 0.87 -8.05 -17.97
C ARG A 86 1.23 -7.52 -16.60
N LEU A 87 2.43 -7.83 -16.11
CA LEU A 87 2.92 -7.31 -14.82
C LEU A 87 2.96 -5.77 -14.82
N SER A 88 3.53 -5.18 -15.85
CA SER A 88 3.62 -3.72 -16.00
C SER A 88 2.24 -3.06 -16.02
N LEU A 89 1.28 -3.64 -16.72
CA LEU A 89 -0.08 -3.15 -16.75
C LEU A 89 -0.72 -3.17 -15.35
N HIS A 90 -0.55 -4.26 -14.59
CA HIS A 90 -1.05 -4.33 -13.22
C HIS A 90 -0.42 -3.26 -12.32
N MET A 91 0.90 -3.05 -12.45
CA MET A 91 1.59 -2.01 -11.68
C MET A 91 1.10 -0.59 -12.02
N VAL A 92 0.83 -0.30 -13.30
CA VAL A 92 0.24 0.98 -13.72
C VAL A 92 -1.16 1.16 -13.13
N VAL A 93 -2.01 0.14 -13.18
CA VAL A 93 -3.36 0.19 -12.60
C VAL A 93 -3.29 0.43 -11.09
N LEU A 94 -2.43 -0.28 -10.36
CA LEU A 94 -2.23 -0.08 -8.93
C LEU A 94 -1.73 1.34 -8.62
N ALA A 95 -0.79 1.87 -9.40
CA ALA A 95 -0.30 3.23 -9.24
C ALA A 95 -1.40 4.27 -9.44
N LEU A 96 -2.26 4.09 -10.44
CA LEU A 96 -3.41 4.96 -10.68
C LEU A 96 -4.43 4.90 -9.53
N ILE A 97 -4.76 3.71 -9.05
CA ILE A 97 -5.66 3.53 -7.90
C ILE A 97 -5.06 4.23 -6.66
N ASN A 98 -3.77 4.00 -6.39
CA ASN A 98 -3.08 4.66 -5.29
C ASN A 98 -3.15 6.19 -5.40
N PHE A 99 -2.89 6.73 -6.58
CA PHE A 99 -2.95 8.16 -6.83
C PHE A 99 -4.36 8.73 -6.59
N VAL A 100 -5.39 8.06 -7.08
CA VAL A 100 -6.79 8.49 -6.87
C VAL A 100 -7.15 8.48 -5.39
N ILE A 101 -6.91 7.37 -4.68
CA ILE A 101 -7.22 7.25 -3.25
C ILE A 101 -6.44 8.30 -2.44
N LYS A 102 -5.16 8.51 -2.76
CA LYS A 102 -4.30 9.49 -2.09
C LYS A 102 -4.86 10.92 -2.18
N ASN A 103 -5.41 11.29 -3.34
CA ASN A 103 -6.01 12.61 -3.54
C ASN A 103 -7.42 12.74 -2.92
N ILE A 104 -8.13 11.64 -2.71
CA ILE A 104 -9.41 11.63 -1.99
C ILE A 104 -9.18 11.75 -0.49
N VAL A 105 -8.27 10.95 0.06
CA VAL A 105 -8.04 10.87 1.52
C VAL A 105 -7.27 12.09 2.03
N THR A 106 -6.37 12.68 1.25
CA THR A 106 -5.59 13.91 1.53
C THR A 106 -4.92 13.95 2.91
N ARG A 107 -4.52 12.80 3.46
CA ARG A 107 -3.93 12.72 4.80
C ARG A 107 -2.55 13.36 4.85
N SER A 108 -2.33 14.30 5.78
CA SER A 108 -1.02 14.90 6.02
C SER A 108 0.00 13.88 6.53
N ARG A 109 1.28 14.12 6.25
CA ARG A 109 2.38 13.31 6.79
C ARG A 109 2.77 13.78 8.17
N PRO A 110 3.24 12.85 9.05
CA PRO A 110 3.87 13.25 10.30
C PRO A 110 5.12 14.10 9.99
N THR A 111 5.23 15.27 10.62
CA THR A 111 6.32 16.24 10.39
C THR A 111 7.51 16.04 11.33
N TYR A 112 7.36 15.17 12.34
CA TYR A 112 8.35 14.99 13.38
C TYR A 112 9.48 14.04 12.92
N PHE A 113 10.69 14.54 12.80
CA PHE A 113 11.93 13.79 12.54
C PHE A 113 11.89 12.81 11.35
N PRO A 114 11.54 13.23 10.14
CA PRO A 114 11.52 12.36 8.99
C PRO A 114 12.94 11.88 8.66
N VAL A 115 13.09 10.58 8.38
CA VAL A 115 14.37 9.99 7.93
C VAL A 115 14.61 10.27 6.44
N ILE A 116 13.53 10.36 5.68
CA ILE A 116 13.50 10.65 4.24
C ILE A 116 12.44 11.72 4.03
N GLN A 117 12.79 12.77 3.33
CA GLN A 117 11.83 13.81 2.96
C GLN A 117 11.03 13.30 1.75
N GLU A 118 9.78 12.99 1.99
CA GLU A 118 8.83 12.56 0.98
C GLU A 118 7.75 13.63 0.82
N HIS A 119 7.41 13.96 -0.42
CA HIS A 119 6.39 14.94 -0.73
C HIS A 119 5.01 14.29 -0.95
N GLY A 120 3.94 15.09 -0.74
CA GLY A 120 2.55 14.67 -0.94
C GLY A 120 1.92 13.98 0.28
N TYR A 121 0.74 13.40 0.08
CA TYR A 121 -0.06 12.80 1.15
C TYR A 121 0.51 11.47 1.67
N SER A 122 0.19 11.12 2.93
CA SER A 122 0.75 9.95 3.60
C SER A 122 0.04 8.64 3.26
N PHE A 123 -1.25 8.67 2.96
CA PHE A 123 -2.07 7.48 2.75
C PHE A 123 -2.79 7.51 1.40
N PRO A 124 -2.91 6.35 0.73
CA PRO A 124 -2.19 5.11 0.98
C PRO A 124 -0.71 5.22 0.62
N SER A 125 0.11 4.36 1.26
CA SER A 125 1.53 4.29 0.95
C SER A 125 1.75 3.48 -0.32
N PHE A 126 2.49 4.03 -1.27
CA PHE A 126 2.86 3.32 -2.50
C PHE A 126 3.75 2.09 -2.22
N HIS A 127 4.57 2.16 -1.16
CA HIS A 127 5.44 1.05 -0.73
C HIS A 127 4.67 -0.12 -0.09
N ALA A 128 3.43 0.13 0.35
CA ALA A 128 2.60 -0.87 1.01
C ALA A 128 1.60 -1.58 0.06
N MET A 129 1.48 -1.08 -1.16
CA MET A 129 0.64 -1.67 -2.22
C MET A 129 1.45 -2.57 -3.14
#